data_1089e29a76de380f2753926caaf5a350
#
_entry.id   1089e29a76de380f2753926caaf5a350
#
_cell.length_a   1.000
_cell.length_b   1.000
_cell.length_c   1.000
_cell.angle_alpha   90.00
_cell.angle_beta   90.00
_cell.angle_gamma   90.00
#
_symmetry.space_group_name_H-M   'P 1'
#
loop_
_entity.id
_entity.type
_entity.pdbx_description
1 polymer ?
#
loop_
_entity_poly.entity_id
_entity_poly.type
_entity_poly.pdbx_seq_one_letter_code
_entity_poly.pdbx_strand_id
1 'polypeptide(L)'
;MKTNWTIIGVIAILLATQASGFAQKTSELFIPLGQSPGLSGKHTLIGKIVQVNALNNTITMADTSGTYSVAMVPVTRIYLDKSKAGLPNSQGALADCKVGDSIEVKFVDNARSKPAEWIKVQKAP
;
A
#
# COMPACT_ATOMS: atom_id res chain seq x y z
N MET A 1 -44.77 3.47 -11.09
CA MET A 1 -44.03 4.57 -10.44
C MET A 1 -43.31 4.14 -9.19
N LYS A 2 -43.98 3.45 -8.26
CA LYS A 2 -43.35 2.98 -7.02
C LYS A 2 -42.17 2.06 -7.25
N THR A 3 -42.23 1.20 -8.26
CA THR A 3 -41.17 0.25 -8.60
C THR A 3 -39.86 0.95 -9.03
N ASN A 4 -39.98 2.08 -9.74
CA ASN A 4 -38.83 2.83 -10.22
C ASN A 4 -38.02 3.46 -9.07
N TRP A 5 -38.70 3.90 -8.02
CA TRP A 5 -38.03 4.46 -6.83
C TRP A 5 -37.14 3.43 -6.13
N THR A 6 -37.63 2.20 -6.01
CA THR A 6 -36.89 1.12 -5.36
C THR A 6 -35.61 0.79 -6.13
N ILE A 7 -35.69 0.75 -7.45
CA ILE A 7 -34.53 0.48 -8.34
C ILE A 7 -33.47 1.56 -8.18
N ILE A 8 -33.88 2.83 -8.17
CA ILE A 8 -32.94 3.95 -8.01
C ILE A 8 -32.24 3.88 -6.66
N GLY A 9 -32.92 3.52 -5.58
CA GLY A 9 -32.32 3.37 -4.27
C GLY A 9 -31.25 2.30 -4.21
N VAL A 10 -31.49 1.15 -4.86
CA VAL A 10 -30.50 0.06 -4.91
C VAL A 10 -29.24 0.48 -5.67
N ILE A 11 -29.38 1.15 -6.80
CA ILE A 11 -28.26 1.63 -7.60
C ILE A 11 -27.41 2.63 -6.79
N ALA A 12 -28.05 3.53 -6.07
CA ALA A 12 -27.34 4.51 -5.24
C ALA A 12 -26.51 3.85 -4.14
N ILE A 13 -27.02 2.79 -3.50
CA ILE A 13 -26.29 2.03 -2.48
C ILE A 13 -25.05 1.35 -3.07
N LEU A 14 -25.16 0.74 -4.25
CA LEU A 14 -24.04 0.10 -4.93
C LEU A 14 -22.94 1.10 -5.28
N LEU A 15 -23.30 2.29 -5.78
CA LEU A 15 -22.33 3.34 -6.09
C LEU A 15 -21.62 3.83 -4.84
N ALA A 16 -22.31 3.99 -3.73
CA ALA A 16 -21.72 4.39 -2.46
C ALA A 16 -20.69 3.36 -1.97
N THR A 17 -20.96 2.06 -2.11
CA THR A 17 -20.04 0.99 -1.73
C THR A 17 -18.77 1.04 -2.57
N GLN A 18 -18.89 1.24 -3.89
CA GLN A 18 -17.73 1.37 -4.77
C GLN A 18 -16.88 2.61 -4.45
N ALA A 19 -17.52 3.72 -4.17
CA ALA A 19 -16.82 4.94 -3.79
C ALA A 19 -16.04 4.78 -2.49
N SER A 20 -16.59 4.06 -1.49
CA SER A 20 -15.91 3.79 -0.23
C SER A 20 -14.64 2.95 -0.43
N GLY A 21 -14.68 1.91 -1.28
CA GLY A 21 -13.52 1.09 -1.58
C GLY A 21 -12.42 1.88 -2.28
N PHE A 22 -12.78 2.77 -3.20
CA PHE A 22 -11.82 3.62 -3.89
C PHE A 22 -11.21 4.64 -2.92
N ALA A 23 -12.00 5.26 -2.05
CA ALA A 23 -11.53 6.22 -1.05
C ALA A 23 -10.53 5.58 -0.07
N GLN A 24 -10.75 4.30 0.30
CA GLN A 24 -9.83 3.57 1.19
C GLN A 24 -8.44 3.45 0.57
N LYS A 25 -8.33 3.13 -0.73
CA LYS A 25 -7.03 3.07 -1.41
C LYS A 25 -6.33 4.43 -1.46
N THR A 26 -7.08 5.51 -1.66
CA THR A 26 -6.55 6.86 -1.64
C THR A 26 -6.07 7.26 -0.25
N SER A 27 -6.75 6.80 0.79
CA SER A 27 -6.43 7.12 2.18
C SER A 27 -5.07 6.57 2.60
N GLU A 28 -4.59 5.46 2.02
CA GLU A 28 -3.30 4.89 2.39
C GLU A 28 -2.14 5.85 2.20
N LEU A 29 -2.22 6.73 1.21
CA LEU A 29 -1.21 7.76 0.99
C LEU A 29 -0.97 8.60 2.26
N PHE A 30 -2.01 8.90 3.02
CA PHE A 30 -1.96 9.79 4.16
C PHE A 30 -1.70 9.09 5.49
N ILE A 31 -1.69 7.76 5.51
CA ILE A 31 -1.50 6.98 6.73
C ILE A 31 -0.03 6.63 6.87
N PRO A 32 0.63 7.01 7.99
CA PRO A 32 2.02 6.63 8.22
C PRO A 32 2.22 5.11 8.24
N LEU A 33 3.44 4.69 7.94
CA LEU A 33 3.84 3.28 7.95
C LEU A 33 3.51 2.64 9.30
N GLY A 34 2.89 1.48 9.24
CA GLY A 34 2.55 0.72 10.44
C GLY A 34 1.26 1.14 11.13
N GLN A 35 0.52 2.10 10.58
CA GLN A 35 -0.65 2.69 11.24
C GLN A 35 -1.96 2.48 10.48
N SER A 36 -1.99 1.59 9.48
CA SER A 36 -3.21 1.31 8.72
C SER A 36 -4.14 0.41 9.54
N PRO A 37 -5.31 0.92 9.97
CA PRO A 37 -6.21 0.16 10.83
C PRO A 37 -6.68 -1.13 10.16
N GLY A 38 -6.57 -2.24 10.89
CA GLY A 38 -6.99 -3.56 10.41
C GLY A 38 -6.04 -4.20 9.40
N LEU A 39 -5.03 -3.50 8.93
CA LEU A 39 -4.08 -3.99 7.94
C LEU A 39 -2.68 -4.17 8.50
N SER A 40 -2.11 -3.12 9.11
CA SER A 40 -0.71 -3.12 9.51
C SER A 40 -0.39 -4.24 10.50
N GLY A 41 0.57 -5.07 10.13
CA GLY A 41 1.00 -6.22 10.92
C GLY A 41 0.12 -7.45 10.81
N LYS A 42 -1.12 -7.32 10.33
CA LYS A 42 -2.05 -8.45 10.13
C LYS A 42 -2.03 -8.93 8.67
N HIS A 43 -2.19 -8.00 7.74
CA HIS A 43 -2.28 -8.26 6.30
C HIS A 43 -1.18 -7.54 5.53
N THR A 44 -0.18 -7.05 6.22
CA THR A 44 1.00 -6.42 5.65
C THR A 44 2.26 -7.02 6.26
N LEU A 45 3.36 -6.85 5.55
CA LEU A 45 4.68 -7.24 6.02
C LEU A 45 5.47 -5.96 6.28
N ILE A 46 6.05 -5.83 7.46
CA ILE A 46 6.81 -4.65 7.86
C ILE A 46 8.24 -5.07 8.16
N GLY A 47 9.21 -4.34 7.61
CA GLY A 47 10.62 -4.64 7.82
C GLY A 47 11.50 -3.53 7.29
N LYS A 48 12.72 -3.87 6.88
CA LYS A 48 13.68 -2.95 6.30
C LYS A 48 14.12 -3.41 4.92
N ILE A 49 14.37 -2.46 4.03
CA ILE A 49 14.90 -2.74 2.70
C ILE A 49 16.35 -3.15 2.84
N VAL A 50 16.70 -4.31 2.28
CA VAL A 50 18.09 -4.79 2.24
C VAL A 50 18.67 -4.77 0.83
N GLN A 51 17.85 -4.75 -0.20
CA GLN A 51 18.30 -4.68 -1.60
C GLN A 51 17.19 -4.12 -2.48
N VAL A 52 17.55 -3.32 -3.47
CA VAL A 52 16.65 -2.83 -4.51
C VAL A 52 17.20 -3.25 -5.85
N ASN A 53 16.40 -3.95 -6.66
CA ASN A 53 16.80 -4.41 -7.99
C ASN A 53 15.90 -3.76 -9.04
N ALA A 54 16.42 -2.73 -9.70
CA ALA A 54 15.65 -1.97 -10.70
C ALA A 54 15.49 -2.74 -12.02
N LEU A 55 16.35 -3.72 -12.30
CA LEU A 55 16.31 -4.48 -13.55
C LEU A 55 15.07 -5.39 -13.60
N ASN A 56 14.71 -5.99 -12.49
CA ASN A 56 13.55 -6.89 -12.44
C ASN A 56 12.44 -6.40 -11.51
N ASN A 57 12.48 -5.13 -11.11
CA ASN A 57 11.44 -4.48 -10.29
C ASN A 57 11.14 -5.26 -9.01
N THR A 58 12.18 -5.61 -8.26
CA THR A 58 12.03 -6.30 -6.98
C THR A 58 12.72 -5.52 -5.86
N ILE A 59 12.15 -5.64 -4.67
CA ILE A 59 12.76 -5.20 -3.43
C ILE A 59 12.94 -6.42 -2.54
N THR A 60 14.12 -6.58 -1.96
CA THR A 60 14.35 -7.55 -0.89
C THR A 60 14.25 -6.82 0.42
N MET A 61 13.42 -7.34 1.32
CA MET A 61 13.22 -6.78 2.65
C MET A 61 13.46 -7.85 3.71
N ALA A 62 13.78 -7.42 4.92
CA ALA A 62 14.01 -8.32 6.04
C ALA A 62 13.25 -7.83 7.27
N ASP A 63 12.74 -8.78 8.05
CA ASP A 63 12.22 -8.57 9.38
C ASP A 63 12.88 -9.56 10.35
N THR A 64 12.35 -9.67 11.58
CA THR A 64 12.91 -10.58 12.58
C THR A 64 12.76 -12.06 12.21
N SER A 65 11.84 -12.40 11.31
CA SER A 65 11.58 -13.79 10.92
C SER A 65 12.29 -14.20 9.63
N GLY A 66 12.85 -13.26 8.87
CA GLY A 66 13.58 -13.64 7.65
C GLY A 66 13.63 -12.55 6.59
N THR A 67 13.99 -12.99 5.39
CA THR A 67 14.17 -12.15 4.22
C THR A 67 13.10 -12.50 3.18
N TYR A 68 12.54 -11.50 2.53
CA TYR A 68 11.43 -11.66 1.59
C TYR A 68 11.70 -10.89 0.31
N SER A 69 11.40 -11.51 -0.83
CA SER A 69 11.44 -10.85 -2.12
C SER A 69 10.06 -10.29 -2.45
N VAL A 70 10.01 -9.02 -2.81
CA VAL A 70 8.77 -8.32 -3.12
C VAL A 70 8.80 -7.91 -4.58
N ALA A 71 7.91 -8.46 -5.39
CA ALA A 71 7.79 -8.11 -6.79
C ALA A 71 6.86 -6.92 -6.96
N MET A 72 7.26 -5.95 -7.79
CA MET A 72 6.43 -4.83 -8.16
C MET A 72 6.01 -4.97 -9.61
N VAL A 73 4.77 -4.61 -9.88
CA VAL A 73 4.18 -4.56 -11.23
C VAL A 73 3.79 -3.12 -11.53
N PRO A 74 3.46 -2.78 -12.81
CA PRO A 74 3.17 -1.38 -13.15
C PRO A 74 2.07 -0.74 -12.33
N VAL A 75 1.10 -1.51 -11.82
CA VAL A 75 0.00 -0.99 -11.00
C VAL A 75 0.31 -0.93 -9.52
N THR A 76 1.45 -1.44 -9.08
CA THR A 76 1.88 -1.32 -7.67
C THR A 76 2.02 0.15 -7.31
N ARG A 77 1.39 0.54 -6.22
CA ARG A 77 1.50 1.91 -5.72
C ARG A 77 2.65 2.01 -4.72
N ILE A 78 3.48 3.03 -4.88
CA ILE A 78 4.58 3.30 -3.96
C ILE A 78 4.27 4.61 -3.25
N TYR A 79 4.17 4.55 -1.92
CA TYR A 79 3.92 5.71 -1.07
C TYR A 79 5.16 6.02 -0.26
N LEU A 80 5.55 7.29 -0.23
CA LEU A 80 6.66 7.76 0.58
C LEU A 80 6.08 8.39 1.85
N ASP A 81 6.36 7.77 2.98
CA ASP A 81 5.97 8.28 4.28
C ASP A 81 7.02 9.27 4.75
N LYS A 82 6.70 10.56 4.69
CA LYS A 82 7.56 11.67 5.07
C LYS A 82 7.16 12.27 6.42
N SER A 83 6.34 11.56 7.19
CA SER A 83 5.83 12.09 8.46
C SER A 83 6.93 12.40 9.47
N LYS A 84 8.03 11.65 9.46
CA LYS A 84 9.18 11.92 10.34
C LYS A 84 9.88 13.24 10.01
N ALA A 85 9.80 13.69 8.77
CA ALA A 85 10.34 14.97 8.34
C ALA A 85 9.33 16.12 8.50
N GLY A 86 8.12 15.84 8.98
CA GLY A 86 7.07 16.83 9.07
C GLY A 86 6.55 17.30 7.72
N LEU A 87 6.72 16.49 6.68
CA LEU A 87 6.29 16.80 5.32
C LEU A 87 5.10 15.93 4.93
N PRO A 88 4.26 16.39 3.99
CA PRO A 88 3.19 15.56 3.45
C PRO A 88 3.74 14.30 2.78
N ASN A 89 3.05 13.19 2.97
CA ASN A 89 3.35 11.97 2.24
C ASN A 89 3.08 12.16 0.75
N SER A 90 3.83 11.45 -0.10
CA SER A 90 3.69 11.57 -1.54
C SER A 90 3.79 10.21 -2.20
N GLN A 91 3.31 10.12 -3.44
CA GLN A 91 3.61 8.97 -4.28
C GLN A 91 5.07 9.03 -4.72
N GLY A 92 5.66 7.86 -4.90
CA GLY A 92 7.05 7.75 -5.30
C GLY A 92 7.27 6.69 -6.35
N ALA A 93 8.54 6.41 -6.61
CA ALA A 93 8.98 5.39 -7.56
C ALA A 93 10.01 4.49 -6.90
N LEU A 94 10.38 3.41 -7.58
CA LEU A 94 11.39 2.47 -7.08
C LEU A 94 12.71 3.17 -6.75
N ALA A 95 13.08 4.18 -7.54
CA ALA A 95 14.30 4.95 -7.30
C ALA A 95 14.33 5.69 -5.97
N ASP A 96 13.15 5.92 -5.37
CA ASP A 96 13.05 6.57 -4.06
C ASP A 96 13.22 5.60 -2.89
N CYS A 97 13.25 4.31 -3.17
CA CYS A 97 13.40 3.26 -2.16
C CYS A 97 14.88 2.99 -1.94
N LYS A 98 15.35 3.13 -0.70
CA LYS A 98 16.77 2.99 -0.39
C LYS A 98 16.99 1.88 0.63
N VAL A 99 18.13 1.20 0.52
CA VAL A 99 18.57 0.22 1.51
C VAL A 99 18.60 0.89 2.90
N GLY A 100 18.04 0.21 3.88
CA GLY A 100 17.93 0.71 5.25
C GLY A 100 16.62 1.41 5.56
N ASP A 101 15.84 1.80 4.56
CA ASP A 101 14.51 2.38 4.78
C ASP A 101 13.56 1.34 5.38
N SER A 102 12.72 1.79 6.30
CA SER A 102 11.60 0.95 6.76
C SER A 102 10.56 0.85 5.66
N ILE A 103 9.99 -0.33 5.51
CA ILE A 103 9.03 -0.63 4.45
C ILE A 103 7.84 -1.42 5.00
N GLU A 104 6.66 -1.10 4.51
CA GLU A 104 5.45 -1.89 4.72
C GLU A 104 4.90 -2.31 3.36
N VAL A 105 4.55 -3.58 3.22
CA VAL A 105 4.09 -4.15 1.95
C VAL A 105 2.73 -4.80 2.16
N LYS A 106 1.76 -4.43 1.31
CA LYS A 106 0.51 -5.18 1.18
C LYS A 106 0.55 -5.92 -0.15
N PHE A 107 0.44 -7.22 -0.10
CA PHE A 107 0.42 -8.06 -1.29
C PHE A 107 -0.99 -8.18 -1.84
N VAL A 108 -1.10 -8.37 -3.15
CA VAL A 108 -2.37 -8.68 -3.80
C VAL A 108 -3.00 -9.90 -3.13
N ASP A 109 -4.29 -9.84 -2.84
CA ASP A 109 -5.05 -10.90 -2.15
C ASP A 109 -4.45 -11.32 -0.80
N ASN A 110 -3.67 -10.45 -0.17
CA ASN A 110 -2.92 -10.73 1.06
C ASN A 110 -2.02 -11.98 0.94
N ALA A 111 -1.60 -12.33 -0.26
CA ALA A 111 -0.80 -13.51 -0.55
C ALA A 111 0.65 -13.12 -0.87
N ARG A 112 1.61 -13.60 -0.06
CA ARG A 112 3.03 -13.29 -0.24
C ARG A 112 3.63 -13.80 -1.55
N SER A 113 2.96 -14.73 -2.22
CA SER A 113 3.34 -15.22 -3.54
C SER A 113 2.90 -14.30 -4.68
N LYS A 114 2.10 -13.29 -4.38
CA LYS A 114 1.59 -12.32 -5.34
C LYS A 114 2.45 -11.06 -5.34
N PRO A 115 2.37 -10.23 -6.38
CA PRO A 115 3.04 -8.92 -6.38
C PRO A 115 2.50 -8.01 -5.29
N ALA A 116 3.24 -6.96 -4.97
CA ALA A 116 2.77 -5.94 -4.07
C ALA A 116 1.61 -5.16 -4.70
N GLU A 117 0.55 -4.98 -3.95
CA GLU A 117 -0.53 -4.06 -4.29
C GLU A 117 -0.08 -2.63 -4.03
N TRP A 118 0.50 -2.40 -2.85
CA TRP A 118 1.19 -1.15 -2.54
C TRP A 118 2.36 -1.40 -1.60
N ILE A 119 3.32 -0.50 -1.64
CA ILE A 119 4.39 -0.44 -0.65
C ILE A 119 4.42 0.97 -0.06
N LYS A 120 4.80 1.06 1.19
CA LYS A 120 4.96 2.31 1.92
C LYS A 120 6.37 2.34 2.47
N VAL A 121 7.14 3.37 2.10
CA VAL A 121 8.54 3.51 2.49
C VAL A 121 8.67 4.74 3.38
N GLN A 122 9.19 4.55 4.59
CA GLN A 122 9.36 5.63 5.55
C GLN A 122 10.70 6.32 5.31
N LYS A 123 10.64 7.61 5.02
CA LYS A 123 11.83 8.42 4.78
C LYS A 123 12.33 9.01 6.09
N ALA A 124 13.64 9.20 6.18
CA ALA A 124 14.29 9.81 7.33
C ALA A 124 13.87 11.27 7.52
N PRO A 125 13.98 11.80 8.74
CA PRO A 125 13.71 13.21 9.02
C PRO A 125 14.59 14.16 8.21
#